data_94fe5d80ac425f6668d3e4a9eda634ec
#
_entry.id   94fe5d80ac425f6668d3e4a9eda634ec
#
_cell.length_a   1.000
_cell.length_b   1.000
_cell.length_c   1.000
_cell.angle_alpha   90.00
_cell.angle_beta   90.00
_cell.angle_gamma   90.00
#
_symmetry.space_group_name_H-M   'P 1'
#
loop_
_entity.id
_entity.type
_entity.pdbx_description
1 polymer ?
#
loop_
_entity_poly.entity_id
_entity_poly.type
_entity_poly.pdbx_seq_one_letter_code
_entity_poly.pdbx_strand_id
1 'polypeptide(L)'
;LLAEPYPLAQVNAARTLATQAVLGVLCPVAFGTTVSGVAYCIQTAAAGTLPTGVFVALYDLTGAQLAVSADVKALANWNTTGLFSSAFTTPWTVTQDGAVYAAILKNGVYGTTEPQIAAMTAVIGSGQKLGANAAGAVTQAGQATMPAPATLVANDSYPWLAL
;
A
#
# COMPACT_ATOMS: atom_id res chain seq x y z
N LEU A 1 -7.50 -13.02 0.24
CA LEU A 1 -6.13 -12.57 0.51
C LEU A 1 -5.15 -13.65 0.09
N LEU A 2 -4.18 -13.31 -0.74
CA LEU A 2 -3.12 -14.21 -1.19
C LEU A 2 -1.90 -14.15 -0.26
N ALA A 3 -1.61 -12.96 0.26
CA ALA A 3 -0.51 -12.73 1.19
C ALA A 3 -0.80 -11.53 2.09
N GLU A 4 -0.39 -11.63 3.33
CA GLU A 4 -0.42 -10.55 4.32
C GLU A 4 1.01 -10.26 4.78
N PRO A 5 1.38 -9.00 5.00
CA PRO A 5 2.69 -8.64 5.54
C PRO A 5 2.81 -9.08 7.00
N TYR A 6 1.70 -9.05 7.73
CA TYR A 6 1.51 -9.51 9.11
C TYR A 6 0.00 -9.67 9.37
N PRO A 7 -0.43 -10.53 10.31
CA PRO A 7 -1.85 -10.73 10.60
C PRO A 7 -2.56 -9.42 10.98
N LEU A 8 -3.74 -9.17 10.40
CA LEU A 8 -4.54 -7.98 10.72
C LEU A 8 -4.81 -7.85 12.24
N ALA A 9 -4.88 -8.97 12.95
CA ALA A 9 -5.03 -8.99 14.42
C ALA A 9 -3.85 -8.36 15.18
N GLN A 10 -2.70 -8.15 14.55
CA GLN A 10 -1.54 -7.48 15.14
C GLN A 10 -1.49 -5.97 14.88
N VAL A 11 -2.48 -5.43 14.18
CA VAL A 11 -2.61 -3.98 13.98
C VAL A 11 -2.80 -3.30 15.32
N ASN A 12 -1.92 -2.36 15.64
CA ASN A 12 -1.91 -1.62 16.90
C ASN A 12 -1.94 -0.10 16.71
N ALA A 13 -2.01 0.36 15.47
CA ALA A 13 -1.98 1.77 15.11
C ALA A 13 -2.88 2.05 13.91
N ALA A 14 -3.27 3.31 13.78
CA ALA A 14 -3.89 3.87 12.59
C ALA A 14 -2.93 4.89 11.95
N ARG A 15 -2.87 4.93 10.63
CA ARG A 15 -2.02 5.85 9.90
C ARG A 15 -2.82 6.66 8.90
N THR A 16 -2.72 7.97 9.00
CA THR A 16 -3.20 8.89 7.97
C THR A 16 -2.29 8.78 6.74
N LEU A 17 -2.88 8.64 5.56
CA LEU A 17 -2.15 8.67 4.31
C LEU A 17 -1.67 10.11 4.04
N ALA A 18 -0.36 10.32 4.09
CA ALA A 18 0.22 11.59 3.69
C ALA A 18 -0.06 11.86 2.21
N THR A 19 -0.36 13.13 1.86
CA THR A 19 -0.55 13.51 0.46
C THR A 19 0.76 13.38 -0.31
N GLN A 20 0.68 12.91 -1.56
CA GLN A 20 1.81 12.74 -2.47
C GLN A 20 2.92 11.83 -1.94
N ALA A 21 2.58 10.91 -1.05
CA ALA A 21 3.53 9.92 -0.55
C ALA A 21 3.05 8.50 -0.90
N VAL A 22 3.90 7.75 -1.61
CA VAL A 22 3.75 6.31 -1.76
C VAL A 22 4.10 5.67 -0.42
N LEU A 23 3.25 4.79 0.06
CA LEU A 23 3.53 3.94 1.21
C LEU A 23 3.44 2.50 0.75
N GLY A 24 4.47 1.71 0.99
CA GLY A 24 4.51 0.30 0.59
C GLY A 24 4.91 -0.61 1.73
N VAL A 25 4.48 -1.86 1.64
CA VAL A 25 4.83 -2.93 2.57
C VAL A 25 5.20 -4.18 1.79
N LEU A 26 6.18 -4.91 2.29
CA LEU A 26 6.66 -6.14 1.68
C LEU A 26 5.66 -7.28 1.90
N CYS A 27 5.23 -7.90 0.83
CA CYS A 27 4.35 -9.07 0.83
C CYS A 27 5.03 -10.25 0.14
N PRO A 28 5.04 -11.46 0.74
CA PRO A 28 5.51 -12.65 0.07
C PRO A 28 4.60 -13.04 -1.08
N VAL A 29 5.14 -13.60 -2.14
CA VAL A 29 4.38 -14.11 -3.29
C VAL A 29 4.92 -15.46 -3.76
N ALA A 30 4.04 -16.33 -4.22
CA ALA A 30 4.38 -17.65 -4.73
C ALA A 30 4.24 -17.71 -6.25
N PHE A 31 5.13 -18.43 -6.91
CA PHE A 31 5.14 -18.67 -8.35
C PHE A 31 3.76 -19.12 -8.86
N GLY A 32 3.36 -18.61 -10.01
CA GLY A 32 2.10 -18.95 -10.68
C GLY A 32 0.85 -18.27 -10.09
N THR A 33 0.97 -17.58 -8.95
CA THR A 33 -0.15 -16.84 -8.35
C THR A 33 -0.47 -15.60 -9.18
N THR A 34 -1.76 -15.33 -9.43
CA THR A 34 -2.21 -14.09 -10.07
C THR A 34 -2.67 -13.10 -9.00
N VAL A 35 -2.01 -11.95 -8.93
CA VAL A 35 -2.33 -10.85 -8.03
C VAL A 35 -3.19 -9.84 -8.79
N SER A 36 -4.42 -9.63 -8.34
CA SER A 36 -5.42 -8.80 -9.03
C SER A 36 -5.62 -7.42 -8.38
N GLY A 37 -5.07 -7.17 -7.21
CA GLY A 37 -5.25 -5.90 -6.51
C GLY A 37 -4.56 -5.87 -5.15
N VAL A 38 -4.80 -4.79 -4.40
CA VAL A 38 -4.31 -4.59 -3.03
C VAL A 38 -5.48 -4.46 -2.08
N ALA A 39 -5.46 -5.22 -0.98
CA ALA A 39 -6.39 -5.07 0.12
C ALA A 39 -5.83 -4.10 1.18
N TYR A 40 -6.71 -3.37 1.85
CA TYR A 40 -6.39 -2.43 2.93
C TYR A 40 -7.56 -2.35 3.92
N CYS A 41 -7.25 -2.01 5.16
CA CYS A 41 -8.26 -1.85 6.21
C CYS A 41 -8.39 -0.37 6.59
N ILE A 42 -9.57 0.22 6.40
CA ILE A 42 -9.90 1.57 6.81
C ILE A 42 -10.36 1.55 8.27
N GLN A 43 -9.62 2.23 9.15
CA GLN A 43 -9.97 2.38 10.57
C GLN A 43 -10.73 3.68 10.86
N THR A 44 -10.43 4.75 10.12
CA THR A 44 -11.18 6.01 10.17
C THR A 44 -11.67 6.34 8.78
N ALA A 45 -12.98 6.48 8.62
CA ALA A 45 -13.60 6.85 7.35
C ALA A 45 -13.25 8.28 6.95
N ALA A 46 -13.04 8.49 5.65
CA ALA A 46 -12.89 9.82 5.08
C ALA A 46 -14.22 10.57 5.06
N ALA A 47 -14.16 11.90 5.11
CA ALA A 47 -15.31 12.76 4.93
C ALA A 47 -14.95 14.04 4.16
N GLY A 48 -15.95 14.62 3.47
CA GLY A 48 -15.80 15.85 2.72
C GLY A 48 -15.50 15.63 1.24
N THR A 49 -14.81 16.58 0.62
CA THR A 49 -14.45 16.51 -0.80
C THR A 49 -13.39 15.45 -1.07
N LEU A 50 -13.48 14.82 -2.24
CA LEU A 50 -12.51 13.80 -2.65
C LEU A 50 -11.14 14.43 -2.94
N PRO A 51 -10.02 13.68 -2.70
CA PRO A 51 -8.69 14.11 -3.09
C PRO A 51 -8.54 14.12 -4.62
N THR A 52 -7.41 14.60 -5.11
CA THR A 52 -7.11 14.63 -6.56
C THR A 52 -7.02 13.21 -7.13
N GLY A 53 -6.43 12.26 -6.39
CA GLY A 53 -6.34 10.86 -6.78
C GLY A 53 -5.95 9.94 -5.64
N VAL A 54 -6.36 8.68 -5.73
CA VAL A 54 -5.89 7.58 -4.87
C VAL A 54 -5.58 6.40 -5.77
N PHE A 55 -4.43 5.76 -5.54
CA PHE A 55 -3.95 4.65 -6.37
C PHE A 55 -3.35 3.55 -5.50
N VAL A 56 -3.43 2.32 -5.98
CA VAL A 56 -2.66 1.20 -5.45
C VAL A 56 -1.77 0.61 -6.53
N ALA A 57 -0.62 0.09 -6.15
CA ALA A 57 0.32 -0.52 -7.10
C ALA A 57 1.10 -1.67 -6.48
N LEU A 58 1.75 -2.42 -7.35
CA LEU A 58 2.68 -3.49 -7.01
C LEU A 58 4.05 -3.14 -7.60
N TYR A 59 5.10 -3.27 -6.81
CA TYR A 59 6.48 -3.06 -7.24
C TYR A 59 7.33 -4.28 -6.89
N ASP A 60 8.31 -4.56 -7.73
CA ASP A 60 9.38 -5.48 -7.33
C ASP A 60 10.35 -4.83 -6.33
N LEU A 61 11.33 -5.58 -5.86
CA LEU A 61 12.31 -5.11 -4.88
C LEU A 61 13.27 -4.04 -5.43
N THR A 62 13.32 -3.85 -6.75
CA THR A 62 14.12 -2.81 -7.41
C THR A 62 13.34 -1.51 -7.61
N GLY A 63 12.01 -1.52 -7.39
CA GLY A 63 11.10 -0.41 -7.63
C GLY A 63 10.47 -0.42 -9.03
N ALA A 64 10.66 -1.48 -9.83
CA ALA A 64 9.94 -1.60 -11.10
C ALA A 64 8.45 -1.85 -10.83
N GLN A 65 7.57 -1.09 -11.50
CA GLN A 65 6.13 -1.23 -11.35
C GLN A 65 5.64 -2.48 -12.10
N LEU A 66 5.03 -3.39 -11.35
CA LEU A 66 4.47 -4.66 -11.87
C LEU A 66 3.00 -4.53 -12.24
N ALA A 67 2.24 -3.77 -11.45
CA ALA A 67 0.83 -3.50 -11.68
C ALA A 67 0.40 -2.19 -11.00
N VAL A 68 -0.67 -1.56 -11.50
CA VAL A 68 -1.25 -0.34 -10.94
C VAL A 68 -2.77 -0.31 -11.16
N SER A 69 -3.51 0.30 -10.24
CA SER A 69 -4.94 0.55 -10.37
C SER A 69 -5.22 1.78 -11.23
N ALA A 70 -6.47 1.90 -11.71
CA ALA A 70 -7.04 3.21 -12.03
C ALA A 70 -7.13 4.08 -10.77
N ASP A 71 -7.54 5.35 -10.92
CA ASP A 71 -7.84 6.22 -9.77
C ASP A 71 -9.04 5.67 -8.99
N VAL A 72 -8.81 5.30 -7.75
CA VAL A 72 -9.81 4.67 -6.88
C VAL A 72 -10.41 5.63 -5.83
N LYS A 73 -10.15 6.92 -5.94
CA LYS A 73 -10.63 7.94 -4.98
C LYS A 73 -12.15 7.95 -4.79
N ALA A 74 -12.91 7.64 -5.85
CA ALA A 74 -14.37 7.67 -5.86
C ALA A 74 -15.02 6.38 -5.35
N LEU A 75 -14.24 5.35 -4.99
CA LEU A 75 -14.79 4.14 -4.42
C LEU A 75 -15.41 4.45 -3.05
N ALA A 76 -16.62 3.93 -2.81
CA ALA A 76 -17.35 4.11 -1.55
C ALA A 76 -16.58 3.60 -0.30
N ASN A 77 -15.56 2.80 -0.53
CA ASN A 77 -14.70 2.23 0.51
C ASN A 77 -14.06 3.28 1.44
N TRP A 78 -13.66 4.43 0.88
CA TRP A 78 -12.98 5.47 1.67
C TRP A 78 -13.88 6.15 2.70
N ASN A 79 -15.19 6.13 2.49
CA ASN A 79 -16.18 6.75 3.38
C ASN A 79 -16.73 5.79 4.46
N THR A 80 -16.16 4.59 4.56
CA THR A 80 -16.63 3.55 5.48
C THR A 80 -15.43 2.87 6.15
N THR A 81 -15.57 2.43 7.38
CA THR A 81 -14.57 1.59 8.05
C THR A 81 -14.73 0.14 7.63
N GLY A 82 -13.63 -0.60 7.54
CA GLY A 82 -13.66 -2.02 7.18
C GLY A 82 -12.50 -2.46 6.30
N LEU A 83 -12.58 -3.71 5.87
CA LEU A 83 -11.62 -4.33 4.96
C LEU A 83 -12.11 -4.18 3.51
N PHE A 84 -11.27 -3.61 2.67
CA PHE A 84 -11.56 -3.32 1.28
C PHE A 84 -10.41 -3.77 0.37
N SER A 85 -10.66 -3.79 -0.94
CA SER A 85 -9.64 -3.99 -1.94
C SER A 85 -9.84 -3.09 -3.15
N SER A 86 -8.75 -2.77 -3.83
CA SER A 86 -8.74 -2.04 -5.10
C SER A 86 -8.04 -2.88 -6.15
N ALA A 87 -8.73 -3.11 -7.27
CA ALA A 87 -8.20 -3.92 -8.36
C ALA A 87 -7.15 -3.17 -9.18
N PHE A 88 -6.18 -3.89 -9.71
CA PHE A 88 -5.27 -3.39 -10.74
C PHE A 88 -5.98 -3.30 -12.10
N THR A 89 -5.54 -2.37 -12.93
CA THR A 89 -6.01 -2.26 -14.32
C THR A 89 -5.70 -3.53 -15.11
N THR A 90 -4.52 -4.11 -14.86
CA THR A 90 -4.11 -5.40 -15.40
C THR A 90 -3.55 -6.24 -14.26
N PRO A 91 -4.10 -7.42 -13.97
CA PRO A 91 -3.54 -8.34 -13.00
C PRO A 91 -2.11 -8.77 -13.37
N TRP A 92 -1.30 -9.05 -12.38
CA TRP A 92 0.07 -9.54 -12.55
C TRP A 92 0.20 -10.99 -12.09
N THR A 93 0.82 -11.83 -12.92
CA THR A 93 1.14 -13.22 -12.57
C THR A 93 2.57 -13.33 -12.09
N VAL A 94 2.75 -13.93 -10.91
CA VAL A 94 4.06 -14.14 -10.29
C VAL A 94 4.90 -15.10 -11.11
N THR A 95 6.07 -14.67 -11.57
CA THR A 95 6.97 -15.44 -12.42
C THR A 95 8.02 -16.24 -11.64
N GLN A 96 8.20 -15.97 -10.36
CA GLN A 96 9.08 -16.73 -9.44
C GLN A 96 8.67 -16.46 -7.98
N ASP A 97 8.96 -17.40 -7.11
CA ASP A 97 8.78 -17.19 -5.66
C ASP A 97 9.62 -16.02 -5.16
N GLY A 98 9.07 -15.26 -4.21
CA GLY A 98 9.79 -14.12 -3.67
C GLY A 98 8.91 -13.18 -2.85
N ALA A 99 9.19 -11.89 -2.98
CA ALA A 99 8.42 -10.83 -2.33
C ALA A 99 8.31 -9.62 -3.25
N VAL A 100 7.24 -8.85 -3.04
CA VAL A 100 6.92 -7.60 -3.76
C VAL A 100 6.44 -6.55 -2.77
N TYR A 101 6.48 -5.27 -3.15
CA TYR A 101 5.87 -4.21 -2.40
C TYR A 101 4.43 -3.99 -2.87
N ALA A 102 3.45 -4.26 -2.00
CA ALA A 102 2.10 -3.70 -2.14
C ALA A 102 2.15 -2.24 -1.69
N ALA A 103 1.64 -1.32 -2.50
CA ALA A 103 1.78 0.11 -2.27
C ALA A 103 0.46 0.87 -2.46
N ILE A 104 0.33 1.98 -1.71
CA ILE A 104 -0.78 2.93 -1.80
C ILE A 104 -0.26 4.36 -1.87
N LEU A 105 -0.89 5.19 -2.70
CA LEU A 105 -0.64 6.61 -2.83
C LEU A 105 -1.96 7.38 -2.73
N LYS A 106 -1.96 8.47 -1.96
CA LYS A 106 -3.00 9.49 -2.01
C LYS A 106 -2.40 10.82 -2.50
N ASN A 107 -3.01 11.43 -3.51
CA ASN A 107 -2.69 12.78 -3.98
C ASN A 107 -3.82 13.73 -3.60
N GLY A 108 -3.51 14.79 -2.88
CA GLY A 108 -4.47 15.73 -2.32
C GLY A 108 -4.99 15.31 -0.94
N VAL A 109 -6.01 16.01 -0.46
CA VAL A 109 -6.60 15.83 0.87
C VAL A 109 -8.11 15.59 0.75
N TYR A 110 -8.69 14.85 1.69
CA TYR A 110 -10.13 14.84 1.91
C TYR A 110 -10.54 16.12 2.65
N GLY A 111 -11.67 16.70 2.25
CA GLY A 111 -12.01 18.06 2.68
C GLY A 111 -12.32 18.26 4.16
N THR A 112 -12.70 17.22 4.90
CA THR A 112 -13.09 17.32 6.32
C THR A 112 -12.36 16.34 7.21
N THR A 113 -12.33 15.06 6.83
CA THR A 113 -11.66 14.01 7.60
C THR A 113 -10.79 13.16 6.68
N GLU A 114 -9.53 13.03 7.03
CA GLU A 114 -8.60 12.15 6.33
C GLU A 114 -8.82 10.68 6.73
N PRO A 115 -8.83 9.75 5.79
CA PRO A 115 -8.92 8.34 6.10
C PRO A 115 -7.65 7.88 6.82
N GLN A 116 -7.84 7.00 7.78
CA GLN A 116 -6.73 6.30 8.42
C GLN A 116 -6.80 4.82 8.06
N ILE A 117 -5.71 4.29 7.58
CA ILE A 117 -5.57 2.85 7.34
C ILE A 117 -4.93 2.17 8.55
N ALA A 118 -5.25 0.92 8.73
CA ALA A 118 -4.64 0.06 9.72
C ALA A 118 -3.12 0.01 9.52
N ALA A 119 -2.36 0.07 10.59
CA ALA A 119 -0.92 0.05 10.56
C ALA A 119 -0.34 -0.65 11.79
N MET A 120 0.91 -1.05 11.71
CA MET A 120 1.70 -1.48 12.85
C MET A 120 2.84 -0.48 13.04
N THR A 121 3.00 0.01 14.27
CA THR A 121 4.23 0.71 14.65
C THR A 121 5.31 -0.35 14.80
N ALA A 122 6.41 -0.21 14.09
CA ALA A 122 7.49 -1.18 14.14
C ALA A 122 8.00 -1.32 15.58
N VAL A 123 7.83 -2.50 16.15
CA VAL A 123 8.44 -2.89 17.42
C VAL A 123 9.90 -3.33 17.19
N ILE A 124 10.26 -3.57 15.94
CA ILE A 124 11.59 -4.01 15.53
C ILE A 124 12.23 -2.85 14.79
N GLY A 125 13.39 -2.43 15.23
CA GLY A 125 14.08 -1.20 14.83
C GLY A 125 13.95 -0.84 13.36
N SER A 126 13.75 0.44 13.12
CA SER A 126 13.67 1.07 11.81
C SER A 126 14.73 0.51 10.86
N GLY A 127 14.30 0.10 9.68
CA GLY A 127 15.21 -0.33 8.62
C GLY A 127 15.68 -1.77 8.70
N GLN A 128 14.97 -2.68 9.37
CA GLN A 128 15.27 -4.11 9.22
C GLN A 128 15.07 -4.51 7.75
N LYS A 129 16.19 -4.76 7.11
CA LYS A 129 16.22 -5.30 5.76
C LYS A 129 15.93 -6.79 5.82
N LEU A 130 14.91 -7.23 5.12
CA LEU A 130 14.68 -8.64 4.84
C LEU A 130 15.62 -9.05 3.70
N GLY A 131 16.89 -9.30 4.02
CA GLY A 131 17.94 -9.52 3.03
C GLY A 131 18.71 -8.23 2.68
N ALA A 132 19.64 -8.30 1.74
CA ALA A 132 20.60 -7.23 1.46
C ALA A 132 19.97 -5.91 0.97
N ASN A 133 18.75 -5.92 0.40
CA ASN A 133 18.17 -4.76 -0.28
C ASN A 133 16.67 -4.53 -0.03
N ALA A 134 15.99 -5.33 0.81
CA ALA A 134 14.55 -5.19 1.04
C ALA A 134 14.24 -4.67 2.44
N ALA A 135 13.53 -3.55 2.56
CA ALA A 135 12.94 -3.05 3.80
C ALA A 135 11.52 -3.61 3.97
N GLY A 136 11.09 -3.90 5.21
CA GLY A 136 9.72 -4.39 5.46
C GLY A 136 8.63 -3.39 5.11
N ALA A 137 8.92 -2.08 5.22
CA ALA A 137 8.08 -0.99 4.71
C ALA A 137 8.92 0.05 3.99
N VAL A 138 8.33 0.71 3.00
CA VAL A 138 8.99 1.69 2.14
C VAL A 138 8.12 2.90 1.89
N THR A 139 8.75 4.03 1.52
CA THR A 139 8.04 5.26 1.14
C THR A 139 8.77 5.99 0.02
N GLN A 140 8.02 6.81 -0.72
CA GLN A 140 8.54 7.79 -1.66
C GLN A 140 7.63 9.01 -1.66
N ALA A 141 8.17 10.19 -1.36
CA ALA A 141 7.43 11.44 -1.34
C ALA A 141 7.40 12.17 -2.69
N GLY A 142 6.54 13.20 -2.80
CA GLY A 142 6.49 14.10 -3.96
C GLY A 142 5.80 13.52 -5.20
N GLN A 143 4.96 12.50 -5.04
CA GLN A 143 4.33 11.79 -6.16
C GLN A 143 2.87 12.21 -6.35
N ALA A 144 2.52 12.72 -7.54
CA ALA A 144 1.14 13.02 -7.91
C ALA A 144 0.39 11.78 -8.43
N THR A 145 1.11 10.81 -8.98
CA THR A 145 0.63 9.50 -9.46
C THR A 145 1.59 8.41 -9.01
N MET A 146 1.20 7.15 -9.16
CA MET A 146 2.14 6.04 -8.89
C MET A 146 3.33 6.12 -9.84
N PRO A 147 4.57 6.28 -9.32
CA PRO A 147 5.77 6.37 -10.13
C PRO A 147 6.07 5.02 -10.83
N ALA A 148 6.66 5.09 -12.02
CA ALA A 148 7.12 3.92 -12.77
C ALA A 148 8.44 4.23 -13.48
N PRO A 149 9.62 3.87 -12.93
CA PRO A 149 9.83 3.15 -11.66
C PRO A 149 9.69 4.02 -10.41
N ALA A 150 9.59 3.36 -9.25
CA ALA A 150 9.64 3.99 -7.93
C ALA A 150 11.07 3.99 -7.36
N THR A 151 11.41 5.07 -6.64
CA THR A 151 12.61 5.14 -5.81
C THR A 151 12.20 4.98 -4.34
N LEU A 152 12.03 3.74 -3.91
CA LEU A 152 11.51 3.40 -2.60
C LEU A 152 12.60 3.43 -1.53
N VAL A 153 12.37 4.13 -0.43
CA VAL A 153 13.27 4.18 0.73
C VAL A 153 12.61 3.55 1.95
N ALA A 154 13.41 2.99 2.86
CA ALA A 154 12.90 2.36 4.08
C ALA A 154 12.04 3.32 4.92
N ASN A 155 10.99 2.80 5.55
CA ASN A 155 10.04 3.54 6.37
C ASN A 155 9.79 2.79 7.69
N ASP A 156 9.54 3.53 8.77
CA ASP A 156 9.36 2.99 10.12
C ASP A 156 7.91 2.62 10.44
N SER A 157 6.98 2.95 9.57
CA SER A 157 5.55 2.67 9.76
C SER A 157 5.08 1.71 8.68
N TYR A 158 4.51 0.61 9.11
CA TYR A 158 4.06 -0.49 8.29
C TYR A 158 2.55 -0.36 8.04
N PRO A 159 2.09 0.16 6.87
CA PRO A 159 0.68 0.09 6.53
C PRO A 159 0.27 -1.38 6.40
N TRP A 160 -0.97 -1.71 6.80
CA TRP A 160 -1.51 -3.01 6.49
C TRP A 160 -2.08 -2.99 5.08
N LEU A 161 -1.31 -3.54 4.16
CA LEU A 161 -1.69 -3.78 2.77
C LEU A 161 -1.45 -5.26 2.49
N ALA A 162 -2.36 -5.93 1.80
CA ALA A 162 -2.27 -7.35 1.48
C ALA A 162 -2.63 -7.63 0.02
N LEU A 163 -2.31 -8.82 -0.46
CA LEU A 163 -2.53 -9.27 -1.84
C LEU A 163 -3.62 -10.33 -1.91
#